data_5f6fcb78f2142bc5692ed1e8917d630e
#
_entry.id   5f6fcb78f2142bc5692ed1e8917d630e
#
_cell.length_a   1.000
_cell.length_b   1.000
_cell.length_c   1.000
_cell.angle_alpha   90.00
_cell.angle_beta   90.00
_cell.angle_gamma   90.00
#
_symmetry.space_group_name_H-M   'P 1'
#
loop_
_entity.id
_entity.type
_entity.pdbx_description
1 polymer ?
#
loop_
_entity_poly.entity_id
_entity_poly.type
_entity_poly.pdbx_seq_one_letter_code
_entity_poly.pdbx_strand_id
1 'polypeptide(L)'
;LAAKTISVPAGKDAQTRLQEALISAEPGDVVSLGEGRFTLTDGLSLDVAKVTVKGQGSGKSILDFTGQLGAGEGLLVTSDDVVLRDFAVENTKGDGIKSKGADRIVYYNLRVEWTAGPKETNGAYGVYPVESKDVLVDSVFVRGASDAGIYVGQSRNIVVRNSVAIENVAGIEIENSYDADVHDNLATRNTGGILVFDLPNLLQMGGRNVRIFENVVVDNMTPNFAPKGNIVASVPTGTGIMVMANRKVQIFDNMIGENGTANVMIVGYRFEQKDPKYDPLARDVAVWGNQHEKAGWDPKFAGGDMIAKALGGSLPPIFWDGAGGEANKPYIGDLVPVLNLNLADIAAQPDTAQPTIMPPWMTSVEELPPVTLPASMEAVVR
;
A
#
# COMPACT_ATOMS: atom_id res chain seq x y z
N LEU A 1 19.85 32.06 5.87
CA LEU A 1 19.58 32.01 7.31
C LEU A 1 20.01 30.63 7.84
N ALA A 2 20.52 30.56 9.06
CA ALA A 2 20.83 29.27 9.67
C ALA A 2 19.52 28.54 10.04
N ALA A 3 19.49 27.23 9.80
CA ALA A 3 18.35 26.39 10.17
C ALA A 3 18.04 26.51 11.68
N LYS A 4 16.79 26.67 12.04
CA LYS A 4 16.32 26.79 13.43
C LYS A 4 15.44 25.61 13.81
N THR A 5 15.31 25.39 15.10
CA THR A 5 14.34 24.46 15.66
C THR A 5 13.19 25.23 16.27
N ILE A 6 11.96 24.97 15.78
CA ILE A 6 10.71 25.52 16.32
C ILE A 6 10.13 24.45 17.21
N SER A 7 10.18 24.65 18.52
CA SER A 7 9.65 23.69 19.50
C SER A 7 8.16 23.94 19.75
N VAL A 8 7.36 22.90 19.61
CA VAL A 8 5.91 22.93 19.82
C VAL A 8 5.53 21.95 20.93
N PRO A 9 5.15 22.42 22.12
CA PRO A 9 4.70 21.54 23.20
C PRO A 9 3.31 20.96 22.93
N ALA A 10 3.07 19.76 23.44
CA ALA A 10 1.76 19.13 23.41
C ALA A 10 0.74 19.87 24.28
N GLY A 11 -0.54 19.53 24.16
CA GLY A 11 -1.62 20.04 24.97
C GLY A 11 -2.92 20.24 24.20
N LYS A 12 -3.95 20.70 24.89
CA LYS A 12 -5.30 20.85 24.33
C LYS A 12 -5.42 22.00 23.32
N ASP A 13 -4.58 23.00 23.43
CA ASP A 13 -4.54 24.20 22.57
C ASP A 13 -3.43 24.12 21.52
N ALA A 14 -2.98 22.91 21.21
CA ALA A 14 -1.88 22.68 20.27
C ALA A 14 -2.22 23.01 18.81
N GLN A 15 -3.49 23.01 18.41
CA GLN A 15 -3.92 23.24 17.03
C GLN A 15 -3.30 24.52 16.43
N THR A 16 -3.53 25.66 17.06
CA THR A 16 -3.02 26.96 16.58
C THR A 16 -1.50 27.01 16.59
N ARG A 17 -0.87 26.63 17.71
CA ARG A 17 0.60 26.67 17.83
C ARG A 17 1.31 25.78 16.80
N LEU A 18 0.78 24.59 16.58
CA LEU A 18 1.39 23.67 15.61
C LEU A 18 1.21 24.17 14.19
N GLN A 19 0.00 24.64 13.82
CA GLN A 19 -0.25 25.19 12.49
C GLN A 19 0.58 26.45 12.23
N GLU A 20 0.73 27.33 13.22
CA GLU A 20 1.59 28.52 13.13
C GLU A 20 3.06 28.13 12.92
N ALA A 21 3.55 27.12 13.63
CA ALA A 21 4.92 26.62 13.45
C ALA A 21 5.14 26.09 12.03
N LEU A 22 4.19 25.33 11.47
CA LEU A 22 4.26 24.79 10.12
C LEU A 22 4.22 25.90 9.05
N ILE A 23 3.46 26.97 9.26
CA ILE A 23 3.38 28.12 8.35
C ILE A 23 4.63 29.01 8.43
N SER A 24 5.16 29.21 9.61
CA SER A 24 6.28 30.12 9.87
C SER A 24 7.66 29.49 9.67
N ALA A 25 7.72 28.18 9.45
CA ALA A 25 8.96 27.50 9.13
C ALA A 25 9.57 28.01 7.84
N GLU A 26 10.88 28.04 7.80
CA GLU A 26 11.67 28.37 6.61
C GLU A 26 12.42 27.12 6.10
N PRO A 27 12.83 27.09 4.82
CA PRO A 27 13.58 25.94 4.29
C PRO A 27 14.82 25.61 5.12
N GLY A 28 14.91 24.39 5.60
CA GLY A 28 15.97 23.88 6.49
C GLY A 28 15.56 23.78 7.95
N ASP A 29 14.44 24.37 8.34
CA ASP A 29 13.98 24.35 9.74
C ASP A 29 13.48 22.98 10.18
N VAL A 30 13.51 22.78 11.50
CA VAL A 30 12.94 21.61 12.17
C VAL A 30 11.77 22.07 13.05
N VAL A 31 10.56 21.58 12.75
CA VAL A 31 9.42 21.71 13.65
C VAL A 31 9.47 20.51 14.61
N SER A 32 9.83 20.77 15.86
CA SER A 32 10.05 19.77 16.91
C SER A 32 8.82 19.64 17.80
N LEU A 33 8.14 18.48 17.70
CA LEU A 33 6.99 18.14 18.54
C LEU A 33 7.48 17.67 19.92
N GLY A 34 6.95 18.22 21.00
CA GLY A 34 7.22 17.76 22.35
C GLY A 34 6.61 16.39 22.64
N GLU A 35 6.96 15.79 23.76
CA GLU A 35 6.29 14.59 24.27
C GLU A 35 4.86 14.93 24.72
N GLY A 36 3.94 14.00 24.46
CA GLY A 36 2.56 14.09 24.88
C GLY A 36 1.57 14.05 23.73
N ARG A 37 0.32 14.30 24.08
CA ARG A 37 -0.82 14.24 23.16
C ARG A 37 -1.21 15.66 22.73
N PHE A 38 -1.17 15.88 21.43
CA PHE A 38 -1.64 17.11 20.77
C PHE A 38 -3.11 16.90 20.41
N THR A 39 -4.01 17.51 21.16
CA THR A 39 -5.45 17.44 20.88
C THR A 39 -5.79 18.39 19.73
N LEU A 40 -6.13 17.83 18.60
CA LEU A 40 -6.36 18.55 17.34
C LEU A 40 -7.82 18.45 16.92
N THR A 41 -8.38 19.57 16.48
CA THR A 41 -9.78 19.68 16.03
C THR A 41 -9.91 19.93 14.54
N ASP A 42 -8.79 20.17 13.85
CA ASP A 42 -8.76 20.43 12.42
C ASP A 42 -7.47 19.86 11.83
N GLY A 43 -7.42 19.70 10.50
CA GLY A 43 -6.25 19.27 9.78
C GLY A 43 -5.09 20.26 9.86
N LEU A 44 -3.90 19.76 9.63
CA LEU A 44 -2.66 20.54 9.58
C LEU A 44 -2.16 20.59 8.13
N SER A 45 -1.51 21.70 7.76
CA SER A 45 -0.91 21.87 6.43
C SER A 45 0.53 22.32 6.52
N LEU A 46 1.39 21.73 5.71
CA LEU A 46 2.78 22.13 5.52
C LEU A 46 3.04 22.36 4.03
N ASP A 47 3.28 23.61 3.66
CA ASP A 47 3.59 24.02 2.27
C ASP A 47 4.94 24.79 2.21
N VAL A 48 5.94 24.30 2.95
CA VAL A 48 7.30 24.86 2.94
C VAL A 48 8.28 23.71 2.69
N ALA A 49 9.06 23.88 1.64
CA ALA A 49 10.05 22.87 1.25
C ALA A 49 11.22 22.77 2.25
N LYS A 50 11.85 21.60 2.29
CA LYS A 50 13.05 21.33 3.13
C LYS A 50 12.81 21.47 4.64
N VAL A 51 11.61 21.24 5.09
CA VAL A 51 11.25 21.22 6.52
C VAL A 51 11.26 19.80 7.04
N THR A 52 11.78 19.61 8.24
CA THR A 52 11.65 18.38 9.00
C THR A 52 10.62 18.56 10.10
N VAL A 53 9.58 17.73 10.12
CA VAL A 53 8.68 17.61 11.27
C VAL A 53 9.12 16.40 12.08
N LYS A 54 9.55 16.61 13.31
CA LYS A 54 10.16 15.58 14.15
C LYS A 54 9.51 15.53 15.53
N GLY A 55 9.04 14.34 15.93
CA GLY A 55 8.61 14.05 17.29
C GLY A 55 9.73 13.47 18.16
N GLN A 56 9.35 13.02 19.34
CA GLN A 56 10.23 12.36 20.32
C GLN A 56 10.14 10.83 20.25
N GLY A 57 9.38 10.31 19.31
CA GLY A 57 9.10 8.90 19.08
C GLY A 57 7.64 8.66 18.73
N SER A 58 7.34 7.62 17.97
CA SER A 58 5.98 7.29 17.52
C SER A 58 5.02 6.88 18.65
N GLY A 59 5.54 6.59 19.84
CA GLY A 59 4.75 6.36 21.06
C GLY A 59 4.76 7.54 22.03
N LYS A 60 5.48 8.61 21.73
CA LYS A 60 5.69 9.74 22.65
C LYS A 60 5.06 11.04 22.18
N SER A 61 5.21 11.40 20.91
CA SER A 61 4.58 12.58 20.31
C SER A 61 3.38 12.13 19.47
N ILE A 62 2.16 12.44 19.92
CA ILE A 62 0.94 11.90 19.33
C ILE A 62 0.05 13.05 18.86
N LEU A 63 -0.19 13.13 17.56
CA LEU A 63 -1.17 14.03 16.95
C LEU A 63 -2.54 13.32 16.98
N ASP A 64 -3.40 13.74 17.91
CA ASP A 64 -4.68 13.11 18.16
C ASP A 64 -5.83 13.90 17.52
N PHE A 65 -6.39 13.32 16.46
CA PHE A 65 -7.50 13.88 15.70
C PHE A 65 -8.87 13.31 16.11
N THR A 66 -8.99 12.66 17.26
CA THR A 66 -10.28 12.09 17.73
C THR A 66 -11.40 13.13 17.74
N GLY A 67 -11.08 14.38 18.07
CA GLY A 67 -12.01 15.51 18.07
C GLY A 67 -12.09 16.30 16.75
N GLN A 68 -11.55 15.79 15.64
CA GLN A 68 -11.56 16.49 14.35
C GLN A 68 -12.98 16.81 13.89
N LEU A 69 -13.25 18.08 13.62
CA LEU A 69 -14.59 18.59 13.25
C LEU A 69 -14.85 18.48 11.74
N GLY A 70 -13.85 18.77 10.92
CA GLY A 70 -13.93 18.65 9.46
C GLY A 70 -13.70 17.21 8.98
N ALA A 71 -14.09 16.92 7.74
CA ALA A 71 -13.67 15.73 7.01
C ALA A 71 -12.40 16.08 6.23
N GLY A 72 -11.26 15.53 6.57
CA GLY A 72 -10.02 15.83 5.87
C GLY A 72 -8.84 15.09 6.46
N GLU A 73 -7.69 15.36 5.90
CA GLU A 73 -6.44 14.76 6.32
C GLU A 73 -6.04 15.21 7.74
N GLY A 74 -5.24 14.40 8.41
CA GLY A 74 -4.58 14.84 9.62
C GLY A 74 -3.47 15.84 9.31
N LEU A 75 -2.51 15.45 8.48
CA LEU A 75 -1.44 16.32 8.00
C LEU A 75 -1.37 16.27 6.48
N LEU A 76 -1.45 17.41 5.82
CA LEU A 76 -1.24 17.57 4.38
C LEU A 76 0.11 18.24 4.13
N VAL A 77 0.93 17.63 3.26
CA VAL A 77 2.22 18.17 2.81
C VAL A 77 2.17 18.39 1.30
N THR A 78 2.51 19.58 0.84
CA THR A 78 2.46 19.96 -0.58
C THR A 78 3.80 20.50 -1.11
N SER A 79 4.89 20.33 -0.37
CA SER A 79 6.22 20.83 -0.72
C SER A 79 7.28 19.75 -0.72
N ASP A 80 8.33 19.99 -1.47
CA ASP A 80 9.46 19.07 -1.70
C ASP A 80 10.43 18.98 -0.52
N ASP A 81 11.22 17.90 -0.52
CA ASP A 81 12.32 17.69 0.45
C ASP A 81 11.87 17.71 1.92
N VAL A 82 10.67 17.24 2.20
CA VAL A 82 10.11 17.19 3.55
C VAL A 82 10.42 15.86 4.21
N VAL A 83 10.81 15.91 5.47
CA VAL A 83 11.01 14.72 6.32
C VAL A 83 10.00 14.73 7.45
N LEU A 84 9.21 13.65 7.56
CA LEU A 84 8.25 13.42 8.64
C LEU A 84 8.76 12.24 9.45
N ARG A 85 9.04 12.42 10.75
CA ARG A 85 9.63 11.36 11.54
C ARG A 85 9.31 11.39 13.03
N ASP A 86 9.32 10.22 13.63
CA ASP A 86 9.30 10.01 15.07
C ASP A 86 8.05 10.57 15.79
N PHE A 87 6.86 10.42 15.18
CA PHE A 87 5.59 10.79 15.83
C PHE A 87 4.44 9.87 15.37
N ALA A 88 3.30 10.01 16.03
CA ALA A 88 2.08 9.30 15.67
C ALA A 88 0.97 10.25 15.23
N VAL A 89 0.08 9.73 14.37
CA VAL A 89 -1.20 10.35 14.00
C VAL A 89 -2.30 9.36 14.32
N GLU A 90 -3.28 9.78 15.10
CA GLU A 90 -4.38 8.93 15.54
C GLU A 90 -5.74 9.50 15.13
N ASN A 91 -6.63 8.61 14.68
CA ASN A 91 -8.08 8.84 14.57
C ASN A 91 -8.50 10.00 13.68
N THR A 92 -7.84 10.20 12.57
CA THR A 92 -8.27 11.17 11.55
C THR A 92 -9.60 10.76 10.92
N LYS A 93 -10.41 11.73 10.49
CA LYS A 93 -11.64 11.45 9.72
C LYS A 93 -11.35 11.12 8.26
N GLY A 94 -10.39 11.79 7.66
CA GLY A 94 -9.84 11.48 6.34
C GLY A 94 -8.51 10.74 6.47
N ASP A 95 -7.64 10.94 5.48
CA ASP A 95 -6.32 10.31 5.46
C ASP A 95 -5.46 10.74 6.67
N GLY A 96 -4.61 9.84 7.14
CA GLY A 96 -3.73 10.17 8.26
C GLY A 96 -2.72 11.24 7.89
N ILE A 97 -1.79 10.91 7.01
CA ILE A 97 -0.79 11.83 6.46
C ILE A 97 -0.82 11.72 4.93
N LYS A 98 -1.13 12.81 4.27
CA LYS A 98 -1.12 12.91 2.81
C LYS A 98 -0.01 13.84 2.36
N SER A 99 0.76 13.42 1.35
CA SER A 99 1.60 14.33 0.59
C SER A 99 1.19 14.32 -0.88
N LYS A 100 1.05 15.47 -1.47
CA LYS A 100 0.62 15.62 -2.87
C LYS A 100 1.59 16.51 -3.64
N GLY A 101 2.15 15.96 -4.73
CA GLY A 101 3.13 16.68 -5.53
C GLY A 101 4.42 17.02 -4.76
N ALA A 102 4.69 16.32 -3.69
CA ALA A 102 5.85 16.51 -2.82
C ALA A 102 6.96 15.54 -3.23
N ASP A 103 7.97 16.01 -3.92
CA ASP A 103 9.10 15.20 -4.35
C ASP A 103 10.12 15.03 -3.22
N ARG A 104 10.84 13.91 -3.20
CA ARG A 104 11.83 13.58 -2.17
C ARG A 104 11.26 13.63 -0.75
N ILE A 105 10.06 13.04 -0.61
CA ILE A 105 9.34 12.95 0.67
C ILE A 105 9.80 11.73 1.48
N VAL A 106 10.04 11.90 2.76
CA VAL A 106 10.43 10.84 3.68
C VAL A 106 9.43 10.71 4.82
N TYR A 107 8.90 9.48 4.98
CA TYR A 107 8.12 9.04 6.12
C TYR A 107 8.97 8.05 6.91
N TYR A 108 9.39 8.40 8.10
CA TYR A 108 10.29 7.56 8.88
C TYR A 108 9.84 7.42 10.34
N ASN A 109 9.80 6.18 10.83
CA ASN A 109 9.46 5.86 12.21
C ASN A 109 8.17 6.56 12.67
N LEU A 110 7.12 6.43 11.87
CA LEU A 110 5.79 6.97 12.11
C LEU A 110 4.82 5.87 12.52
N ARG A 111 3.81 6.23 13.28
CA ARG A 111 2.65 5.38 13.56
C ARG A 111 1.37 6.11 13.17
N VAL A 112 0.56 5.52 12.31
CA VAL A 112 -0.74 6.04 11.93
C VAL A 112 -1.80 5.01 12.28
N GLU A 113 -2.77 5.38 13.11
CA GLU A 113 -3.66 4.39 13.70
C GLU A 113 -5.07 4.94 13.96
N TRP A 114 -6.07 4.12 13.63
CA TRP A 114 -7.43 4.25 14.13
C TRP A 114 -7.58 3.31 15.33
N THR A 115 -7.56 3.88 16.50
CA THR A 115 -7.39 3.13 17.78
C THR A 115 -8.56 2.20 18.11
N ALA A 116 -9.76 2.48 17.58
CA ALA A 116 -10.93 1.61 17.76
C ALA A 116 -10.93 0.36 16.84
N GLY A 117 -9.90 0.18 16.03
CA GLY A 117 -9.76 -0.94 15.11
C GLY A 117 -10.46 -0.74 13.76
N PRO A 118 -10.56 -1.81 12.95
CA PRO A 118 -11.13 -1.76 11.61
C PRO A 118 -12.59 -1.29 11.59
N LYS A 119 -12.88 -0.23 10.84
CA LYS A 119 -14.23 0.30 10.62
C LYS A 119 -14.33 0.97 9.26
N GLU A 120 -15.44 0.78 8.57
CA GLU A 120 -15.76 1.45 7.31
C GLU A 120 -15.69 2.99 7.42
N THR A 121 -15.95 3.54 8.59
CA THR A 121 -15.94 4.98 8.87
C THR A 121 -14.56 5.55 9.18
N ASN A 122 -13.52 4.73 9.26
CA ASN A 122 -12.16 5.20 9.39
C ASN A 122 -11.70 5.94 8.12
N GLY A 123 -10.68 6.76 8.23
CA GLY A 123 -10.05 7.38 7.06
C GLY A 123 -9.53 6.34 6.07
N ALA A 124 -9.45 6.72 4.80
CA ALA A 124 -9.12 5.81 3.72
C ALA A 124 -7.66 5.33 3.80
N TYR A 125 -6.72 6.24 3.95
CA TYR A 125 -5.30 5.94 3.88
C TYR A 125 -4.55 6.37 5.14
N GLY A 126 -3.64 5.54 5.60
CA GLY A 126 -2.77 5.91 6.72
C GLY A 126 -1.68 6.87 6.28
N VAL A 127 -0.79 6.41 5.41
CA VAL A 127 0.26 7.20 4.77
C VAL A 127 -0.02 7.23 3.27
N TYR A 128 -0.11 8.44 2.71
CA TYR A 128 -0.62 8.63 1.35
C TYR A 128 0.22 9.63 0.53
N PRO A 129 1.42 9.26 0.06
CA PRO A 129 2.10 10.01 -0.99
C PRO A 129 1.45 9.80 -2.36
N VAL A 130 1.15 10.88 -3.05
CA VAL A 130 0.55 10.87 -4.39
C VAL A 130 1.17 11.93 -5.28
N GLU A 131 1.31 11.63 -6.59
CA GLU A 131 1.89 12.53 -7.59
C GLU A 131 3.31 13.01 -7.20
N SER A 132 4.13 12.10 -6.69
CA SER A 132 5.47 12.41 -6.16
C SER A 132 6.57 11.61 -6.86
N LYS A 133 7.75 12.18 -6.92
CA LYS A 133 8.97 11.50 -7.33
C LYS A 133 9.91 11.38 -6.14
N ASP A 134 10.58 10.23 -6.03
CA ASP A 134 11.45 9.90 -4.91
C ASP A 134 10.68 9.86 -3.58
N VAL A 135 10.11 8.70 -3.28
CA VAL A 135 9.30 8.47 -2.08
C VAL A 135 9.98 7.42 -1.21
N LEU A 136 10.22 7.73 0.05
CA LEU A 136 10.71 6.79 1.04
C LEU A 136 9.71 6.64 2.19
N VAL A 137 9.22 5.41 2.37
CA VAL A 137 8.44 4.99 3.54
C VAL A 137 9.25 3.93 4.27
N ASP A 138 9.74 4.25 5.45
CA ASP A 138 10.64 3.38 6.22
C ASP A 138 10.24 3.33 7.69
N SER A 139 10.13 2.14 8.26
CA SER A 139 9.81 1.92 9.67
C SER A 139 8.48 2.57 10.09
N VAL A 140 7.47 2.47 9.24
CA VAL A 140 6.13 3.01 9.48
C VAL A 140 5.19 1.89 9.94
N PHE A 141 4.39 2.17 10.95
CA PHE A 141 3.31 1.30 11.42
C PHE A 141 1.96 1.91 11.06
N VAL A 142 1.09 1.15 10.39
CA VAL A 142 -0.27 1.61 10.08
C VAL A 142 -1.30 0.56 10.45
N ARG A 143 -2.39 1.01 11.10
CA ARG A 143 -3.50 0.15 11.52
C ARG A 143 -4.86 0.80 11.32
N GLY A 144 -5.79 0.07 10.71
CA GLY A 144 -7.22 0.39 10.70
C GLY A 144 -7.70 1.24 9.52
N ALA A 145 -6.88 1.45 8.49
CA ALA A 145 -7.28 2.18 7.28
C ALA A 145 -8.40 1.46 6.52
N SER A 146 -9.44 2.21 6.13
CA SER A 146 -10.61 1.65 5.42
C SER A 146 -10.38 1.43 3.92
N ASP A 147 -9.22 1.82 3.41
CA ASP A 147 -8.77 1.52 2.05
C ASP A 147 -7.37 0.92 2.09
N ALA A 148 -6.32 1.69 2.31
CA ALA A 148 -4.96 1.15 2.43
C ALA A 148 -4.16 1.77 3.58
N GLY A 149 -3.42 0.94 4.30
CA GLY A 149 -2.55 1.42 5.37
C GLY A 149 -1.44 2.32 4.84
N ILE A 150 -0.61 1.79 3.95
CA ILE A 150 0.42 2.53 3.21
C ILE A 150 0.00 2.53 1.74
N TYR A 151 -0.31 3.70 1.20
CA TYR A 151 -0.70 3.86 -0.19
C TYR A 151 0.27 4.80 -0.90
N VAL A 152 0.82 4.38 -2.03
CA VAL A 152 1.61 5.21 -2.92
C VAL A 152 0.94 5.22 -4.29
N GLY A 153 0.45 6.38 -4.71
CA GLY A 153 -0.29 6.52 -5.96
C GLY A 153 0.33 7.51 -6.93
N GLN A 154 0.23 7.21 -8.22
CA GLN A 154 0.67 8.08 -9.33
C GLN A 154 2.05 8.69 -9.09
N SER A 155 2.95 7.90 -8.57
CA SER A 155 4.30 8.31 -8.14
C SER A 155 5.36 7.49 -8.87
N ARG A 156 6.62 7.81 -8.64
CA ARG A 156 7.76 7.10 -9.25
C ARG A 156 9.00 7.17 -8.38
N ASN A 157 9.84 6.16 -8.51
CA ASN A 157 11.05 5.98 -7.74
C ASN A 157 10.74 5.89 -6.23
N ILE A 158 10.25 4.71 -5.84
CA ILE A 158 9.56 4.50 -4.56
C ILE A 158 10.24 3.38 -3.81
N VAL A 159 10.47 3.57 -2.52
CA VAL A 159 10.88 2.51 -1.59
C VAL A 159 9.94 2.48 -0.39
N VAL A 160 9.33 1.32 -0.14
CA VAL A 160 8.55 1.03 1.07
C VAL A 160 9.21 -0.13 1.78
N ARG A 161 9.75 0.10 2.97
CA ARG A 161 10.53 -0.91 3.69
C ARG A 161 10.38 -0.85 5.21
N ASN A 162 10.78 -1.94 5.88
CA ASN A 162 10.85 -2.07 7.34
C ASN A 162 9.54 -1.67 8.04
N SER A 163 8.42 -1.77 7.35
CA SER A 163 7.15 -1.24 7.80
C SER A 163 6.18 -2.35 8.18
N VAL A 164 5.20 -2.01 9.01
CA VAL A 164 4.15 -2.93 9.49
C VAL A 164 2.79 -2.36 9.13
N ALA A 165 2.03 -3.10 8.33
CA ALA A 165 0.65 -2.78 7.98
C ALA A 165 -0.28 -3.88 8.51
N ILE A 166 -1.17 -3.52 9.43
CA ILE A 166 -1.98 -4.48 10.16
C ILE A 166 -3.43 -4.01 10.30
N GLU A 167 -4.38 -4.91 10.11
CA GLU A 167 -5.82 -4.63 10.26
C GLU A 167 -6.32 -3.46 9.39
N ASN A 168 -5.80 -3.36 8.17
CA ASN A 168 -6.30 -2.47 7.12
C ASN A 168 -7.11 -3.27 6.09
N VAL A 169 -7.77 -2.61 5.15
CA VAL A 169 -8.31 -3.33 3.99
C VAL A 169 -7.13 -3.77 3.12
N ALA A 170 -6.40 -2.88 2.50
CA ALA A 170 -5.11 -3.20 1.93
C ALA A 170 -4.00 -2.83 2.93
N GLY A 171 -3.03 -3.72 3.13
CA GLY A 171 -1.88 -3.39 3.99
C GLY A 171 -1.00 -2.34 3.35
N ILE A 172 -0.43 -2.68 2.19
CA ILE A 172 0.41 -1.80 1.37
C ILE A 172 -0.16 -1.82 -0.06
N GLU A 173 -0.32 -0.66 -0.65
CA GLU A 173 -0.81 -0.52 -2.02
C GLU A 173 0.08 0.40 -2.84
N ILE A 174 0.52 -0.10 -4.00
CA ILE A 174 1.24 0.66 -5.03
C ILE A 174 0.31 0.77 -6.22
N GLU A 175 -0.17 1.96 -6.52
CA GLU A 175 -1.18 2.18 -7.55
C GLU A 175 -0.72 3.18 -8.60
N ASN A 176 -0.86 2.81 -9.88
CA ASN A 176 -0.52 3.67 -11.01
C ASN A 176 0.88 4.31 -10.89
N SER A 177 1.84 3.55 -10.40
CA SER A 177 3.17 4.05 -10.05
C SER A 177 4.26 3.30 -10.81
N TYR A 178 5.43 3.91 -10.92
CA TYR A 178 6.57 3.38 -11.64
C TYR A 178 7.78 3.23 -10.73
N ASP A 179 8.54 2.15 -10.94
CA ASP A 179 9.82 1.93 -10.29
C ASP A 179 9.71 1.93 -8.75
N ALA A 180 9.17 0.85 -8.20
CA ALA A 180 8.95 0.70 -6.77
C ALA A 180 9.63 -0.57 -6.24
N ASP A 181 10.30 -0.44 -5.10
CA ASP A 181 10.77 -1.55 -4.27
C ASP A 181 9.94 -1.60 -2.97
N VAL A 182 9.29 -2.74 -2.72
CA VAL A 182 8.51 -3.01 -1.51
C VAL A 182 9.14 -4.21 -0.83
N HIS A 183 9.87 -3.99 0.27
CA HIS A 183 10.67 -5.06 0.87
C HIS A 183 10.83 -4.94 2.39
N ASP A 184 11.17 -6.05 3.04
CA ASP A 184 11.37 -6.12 4.49
C ASP A 184 10.17 -5.60 5.29
N ASN A 185 8.95 -5.80 4.78
CA ASN A 185 7.71 -5.37 5.46
C ASN A 185 6.97 -6.57 6.04
N LEU A 186 6.15 -6.30 7.05
CA LEU A 186 5.14 -7.21 7.57
C LEU A 186 3.75 -6.70 7.19
N ALA A 187 3.03 -7.44 6.36
CA ALA A 187 1.62 -7.19 6.03
C ALA A 187 0.78 -8.35 6.56
N THR A 188 0.07 -8.12 7.66
CA THR A 188 -0.67 -9.18 8.36
C THR A 188 -2.01 -8.69 8.87
N ARG A 189 -2.98 -9.58 8.98
CA ARG A 189 -4.35 -9.30 9.43
C ARG A 189 -5.04 -8.16 8.67
N ASN A 190 -4.67 -7.95 7.40
CA ASN A 190 -5.41 -7.11 6.49
C ASN A 190 -6.45 -7.94 5.73
N THR A 191 -7.29 -7.33 4.92
CA THR A 191 -8.11 -8.06 3.93
C THR A 191 -7.24 -8.59 2.80
N GLY A 192 -6.37 -7.74 2.27
CA GLY A 192 -5.29 -8.06 1.33
C GLY A 192 -3.97 -7.49 1.82
N GLY A 193 -2.88 -8.25 1.69
CA GLY A 193 -1.59 -7.87 2.25
C GLY A 193 -0.89 -6.76 1.47
N ILE A 194 -0.45 -7.05 0.24
CA ILE A 194 0.22 -6.10 -0.66
C ILE A 194 -0.50 -6.11 -2.00
N LEU A 195 -0.97 -4.94 -2.44
CA LEU A 195 -1.70 -4.77 -3.69
C LEU A 195 -0.90 -3.90 -4.65
N VAL A 196 -0.83 -4.30 -5.92
CA VAL A 196 -0.18 -3.53 -7.00
C VAL A 196 -1.18 -3.39 -8.14
N PHE A 197 -1.76 -2.21 -8.25
CA PHE A 197 -2.86 -1.92 -9.17
C PHE A 197 -2.48 -0.89 -10.22
N ASP A 198 -3.14 -0.97 -11.38
CA ASP A 198 -3.24 0.11 -12.34
C ASP A 198 -4.71 0.35 -12.65
N LEU A 199 -5.17 1.58 -12.51
CA LEU A 199 -6.57 1.97 -12.70
C LEU A 199 -6.71 2.92 -13.90
N PRO A 200 -7.87 2.89 -14.59
CA PRO A 200 -8.14 3.81 -15.70
C PRO A 200 -8.47 5.24 -15.21
N ASN A 201 -8.47 6.17 -16.16
CA ASN A 201 -8.90 7.56 -15.98
C ASN A 201 -8.08 8.35 -14.96
N LEU A 202 -6.82 8.02 -14.77
CA LEU A 202 -5.87 8.77 -13.95
C LEU A 202 -4.85 9.49 -14.83
N LEU A 203 -4.25 10.55 -14.31
CA LEU A 203 -3.22 11.31 -15.03
C LEU A 203 -1.99 10.45 -15.33
N GLN A 204 -1.60 9.60 -14.39
CA GLN A 204 -0.57 8.60 -14.59
C GLN A 204 -1.21 7.21 -14.67
N MET A 205 -0.99 6.52 -15.76
CA MET A 205 -1.43 5.15 -16.01
C MET A 205 -0.26 4.30 -16.52
N GLY A 206 -0.48 2.99 -16.60
CA GLY A 206 0.55 2.05 -17.02
C GLY A 206 1.58 1.80 -15.93
N GLY A 207 1.11 1.62 -14.69
CA GLY A 207 1.95 1.23 -13.55
C GLY A 207 2.85 0.06 -13.88
N ARG A 208 4.13 0.12 -13.48
CA ARG A 208 5.14 -0.86 -13.90
C ARG A 208 6.41 -0.83 -13.05
N ASN A 209 7.22 -1.89 -13.23
CA ASN A 209 8.53 -2.04 -12.62
C ASN A 209 8.44 -2.03 -11.08
N VAL A 210 7.62 -2.91 -10.53
CA VAL A 210 7.44 -3.06 -9.09
C VAL A 210 8.10 -4.35 -8.64
N ARG A 211 8.99 -4.27 -7.65
CA ARG A 211 9.64 -5.40 -7.01
C ARG A 211 9.09 -5.57 -5.59
N ILE A 212 8.59 -6.77 -5.29
CA ILE A 212 8.04 -7.14 -3.98
C ILE A 212 8.87 -8.30 -3.46
N PHE A 213 9.72 -8.07 -2.47
CA PHE A 213 10.68 -9.08 -2.02
C PHE A 213 11.00 -8.98 -0.53
N GLU A 214 11.42 -10.10 0.04
CA GLU A 214 11.82 -10.18 1.46
C GLU A 214 10.74 -9.68 2.43
N ASN A 215 9.45 -9.77 2.04
CA ASN A 215 8.34 -9.43 2.93
C ASN A 215 7.79 -10.69 3.61
N VAL A 216 7.12 -10.47 4.76
CA VAL A 216 6.26 -11.45 5.42
C VAL A 216 4.80 -11.01 5.19
N VAL A 217 4.04 -11.82 4.45
CA VAL A 217 2.66 -11.51 4.04
C VAL A 217 1.75 -12.65 4.46
N VAL A 218 1.27 -12.58 5.69
CA VAL A 218 0.62 -13.73 6.34
C VAL A 218 -0.67 -13.35 7.06
N ASP A 219 -1.61 -14.30 7.13
CA ASP A 219 -2.84 -14.17 7.92
C ASP A 219 -3.68 -12.92 7.55
N ASN A 220 -3.79 -12.64 6.25
CA ASN A 220 -4.60 -11.50 5.80
C ASN A 220 -6.07 -11.92 5.68
N MET A 221 -6.69 -12.18 6.81
CA MET A 221 -8.04 -12.75 6.94
C MET A 221 -9.06 -11.79 7.56
N THR A 222 -8.75 -10.50 7.67
CA THR A 222 -9.71 -9.50 8.16
C THR A 222 -10.83 -9.32 7.15
N PRO A 223 -12.11 -9.49 7.53
CA PRO A 223 -13.24 -9.25 6.63
C PRO A 223 -13.14 -7.87 5.99
N ASN A 224 -13.45 -7.79 4.69
CA ASN A 224 -13.37 -6.54 3.95
C ASN A 224 -14.33 -5.50 4.52
N PHE A 225 -13.81 -4.39 5.02
CA PHE A 225 -14.58 -3.29 5.60
C PHE A 225 -14.49 -1.98 4.80
N ALA A 226 -14.01 -2.06 3.55
CA ALA A 226 -13.95 -0.90 2.67
C ALA A 226 -15.35 -0.35 2.36
N PRO A 227 -15.49 0.98 2.23
CA PRO A 227 -16.70 1.59 1.73
C PRO A 227 -17.07 1.03 0.35
N LYS A 228 -18.36 0.81 0.12
CA LYS A 228 -18.85 0.35 -1.18
C LYS A 228 -18.48 1.35 -2.28
N GLY A 229 -18.03 0.82 -3.42
CA GLY A 229 -17.61 1.62 -4.58
C GLY A 229 -16.10 1.88 -4.66
N ASN A 230 -15.36 1.71 -3.58
CA ASN A 230 -13.90 1.69 -3.65
C ASN A 230 -13.42 0.44 -4.36
N ILE A 231 -12.33 0.54 -5.14
CA ILE A 231 -11.79 -0.62 -5.85
C ILE A 231 -11.36 -1.74 -4.88
N VAL A 232 -10.81 -1.38 -3.74
CA VAL A 232 -10.38 -2.34 -2.72
C VAL A 232 -11.54 -3.10 -2.06
N ALA A 233 -12.79 -2.60 -2.17
CA ALA A 233 -13.96 -3.35 -1.73
C ALA A 233 -14.18 -4.64 -2.52
N SER A 234 -13.59 -4.76 -3.70
CA SER A 234 -13.61 -5.96 -4.55
C SER A 234 -12.51 -6.98 -4.20
N VAL A 235 -11.56 -6.62 -3.37
CA VAL A 235 -10.47 -7.52 -2.98
C VAL A 235 -11.00 -8.64 -2.09
N PRO A 236 -10.82 -9.91 -2.48
CA PRO A 236 -11.25 -11.02 -1.64
C PRO A 236 -10.49 -11.04 -0.31
N THR A 237 -11.22 -11.20 0.79
CA THR A 237 -10.60 -11.49 2.10
C THR A 237 -9.72 -12.73 1.98
N GLY A 238 -8.53 -12.69 2.54
CA GLY A 238 -7.59 -13.81 2.43
C GLY A 238 -6.68 -13.73 1.21
N THR A 239 -6.43 -12.54 0.71
CA THR A 239 -5.47 -12.28 -0.37
C THR A 239 -4.10 -11.90 0.22
N GLY A 240 -3.06 -12.60 -0.17
CA GLY A 240 -1.69 -12.23 0.22
C GLY A 240 -1.16 -11.06 -0.61
N ILE A 241 -0.69 -11.32 -1.82
CA ILE A 241 -0.20 -10.32 -2.78
C ILE A 241 -1.10 -10.36 -4.02
N MET A 242 -1.60 -9.22 -4.47
CA MET A 242 -2.45 -9.13 -5.66
C MET A 242 -1.89 -8.12 -6.65
N VAL A 243 -1.79 -8.56 -7.89
CA VAL A 243 -1.43 -7.71 -9.04
C VAL A 243 -2.65 -7.59 -9.94
N MET A 244 -3.11 -6.37 -10.19
CA MET A 244 -4.21 -6.09 -11.11
C MET A 244 -3.80 -5.07 -12.16
N ALA A 245 -3.82 -5.49 -13.43
CA ALA A 245 -3.56 -4.63 -14.59
C ALA A 245 -2.21 -3.88 -14.58
N ASN A 246 -1.32 -4.20 -13.66
CA ASN A 246 0.02 -3.64 -13.58
C ASN A 246 1.00 -4.51 -14.37
N ARG A 247 2.15 -3.97 -14.74
CA ARG A 247 3.10 -4.68 -15.61
C ARG A 247 4.52 -4.72 -15.07
N LYS A 248 5.28 -5.74 -15.47
CA LYS A 248 6.64 -5.97 -14.97
C LYS A 248 6.68 -5.91 -13.44
N VAL A 249 5.83 -6.71 -12.81
CA VAL A 249 5.80 -6.88 -11.36
C VAL A 249 6.54 -8.17 -11.01
N GLN A 250 7.51 -8.07 -10.14
CA GLN A 250 8.34 -9.19 -9.69
C GLN A 250 8.09 -9.45 -8.21
N ILE A 251 7.68 -10.69 -7.90
CA ILE A 251 7.34 -11.14 -6.55
C ILE A 251 8.31 -12.27 -6.20
N PHE A 252 9.28 -12.02 -5.33
CA PHE A 252 10.33 -12.99 -5.05
C PHE A 252 10.86 -12.93 -3.62
N ASP A 253 11.34 -14.06 -3.14
CA ASP A 253 11.96 -14.19 -1.81
C ASP A 253 11.07 -13.72 -0.63
N ASN A 254 9.74 -13.79 -0.78
CA ASN A 254 8.80 -13.49 0.29
C ASN A 254 8.40 -14.76 1.04
N MET A 255 7.97 -14.60 2.28
CA MET A 255 7.23 -15.60 3.03
C MET A 255 5.73 -15.23 2.97
N ILE A 256 4.92 -16.08 2.34
CA ILE A 256 3.50 -15.80 2.09
C ILE A 256 2.68 -16.99 2.57
N GLY A 257 1.69 -16.76 3.42
CA GLY A 257 0.88 -17.86 3.90
C GLY A 257 -0.27 -17.46 4.81
N GLU A 258 -1.05 -18.45 5.23
CA GLU A 258 -2.25 -18.28 6.03
C GLU A 258 -3.23 -17.27 5.40
N ASN A 259 -3.31 -17.26 4.06
CA ASN A 259 -4.24 -16.44 3.29
C ASN A 259 -5.33 -17.35 2.69
N GLY A 260 -6.57 -17.21 3.15
CA GLY A 260 -7.66 -18.14 2.87
C GLY A 260 -8.10 -18.19 1.42
N THR A 261 -7.86 -17.15 0.63
CA THR A 261 -8.17 -17.10 -0.81
C THR A 261 -6.98 -17.51 -1.66
N ALA A 262 -5.88 -16.81 -1.56
CA ALA A 262 -4.65 -17.12 -2.31
C ALA A 262 -3.44 -16.36 -1.74
N ASN A 263 -2.26 -16.93 -1.83
CA ASN A 263 -1.03 -16.23 -1.50
C ASN A 263 -0.66 -15.18 -2.54
N VAL A 264 -0.82 -15.50 -3.81
CA VAL A 264 -0.57 -14.57 -4.93
C VAL A 264 -1.76 -14.63 -5.89
N MET A 265 -2.30 -13.48 -6.27
CA MET A 265 -3.34 -13.33 -7.29
C MET A 265 -2.84 -12.43 -8.40
N ILE A 266 -3.01 -12.88 -9.65
CA ILE A 266 -2.65 -12.12 -10.86
C ILE A 266 -3.92 -12.01 -11.70
N VAL A 267 -4.43 -10.79 -11.87
CA VAL A 267 -5.73 -10.56 -12.52
C VAL A 267 -5.71 -9.36 -13.46
N GLY A 268 -6.61 -9.37 -14.42
CA GLY A 268 -6.95 -8.21 -15.23
C GLY A 268 -7.96 -7.30 -14.53
N TYR A 269 -8.07 -6.07 -15.00
CA TYR A 269 -9.12 -5.14 -14.59
C TYR A 269 -10.39 -5.43 -15.37
N ARG A 270 -11.38 -6.02 -14.73
CA ARG A 270 -12.64 -6.49 -15.35
C ARG A 270 -13.85 -5.60 -15.08
N PHE A 271 -13.64 -4.44 -14.49
CA PHE A 271 -14.70 -3.46 -14.30
C PHE A 271 -14.94 -2.64 -15.57
N GLU A 272 -16.14 -2.08 -15.71
CA GLU A 272 -16.46 -1.21 -16.83
C GLU A 272 -15.54 0.02 -16.84
N GLN A 273 -14.95 0.32 -17.99
CA GLN A 273 -14.12 1.49 -18.23
C GLN A 273 -14.17 1.87 -19.70
N LYS A 274 -13.94 3.15 -20.00
CA LYS A 274 -14.05 3.71 -21.36
C LYS A 274 -12.76 4.40 -21.83
N ASP A 275 -11.69 4.35 -21.06
CA ASP A 275 -10.42 4.96 -21.43
C ASP A 275 -9.71 4.12 -22.50
N PRO A 276 -9.60 4.62 -23.75
CA PRO A 276 -9.00 3.84 -24.85
C PRO A 276 -7.49 3.65 -24.71
N LYS A 277 -6.84 4.40 -23.81
CA LYS A 277 -5.39 4.30 -23.53
C LYS A 277 -5.08 3.29 -22.43
N TYR A 278 -6.09 2.82 -21.73
CA TYR A 278 -5.92 1.93 -20.58
C TYR A 278 -5.71 0.48 -21.05
N ASP A 279 -4.67 -0.15 -20.51
CA ASP A 279 -4.42 -1.58 -20.69
C ASP A 279 -4.91 -2.35 -19.45
N PRO A 280 -5.98 -3.14 -19.56
CA PRO A 280 -6.56 -3.83 -18.42
C PRO A 280 -5.82 -5.11 -18.02
N LEU A 281 -4.74 -5.48 -18.70
CA LEU A 281 -4.04 -6.74 -18.45
C LEU A 281 -2.84 -6.56 -17.52
N ALA A 282 -2.70 -7.48 -16.56
CA ALA A 282 -1.44 -7.66 -15.85
C ALA A 282 -0.45 -8.34 -16.79
N ARG A 283 0.66 -7.65 -17.12
CA ARG A 283 1.64 -8.12 -18.09
C ARG A 283 3.01 -8.34 -17.48
N ASP A 284 3.73 -9.33 -17.98
CA ASP A 284 5.11 -9.61 -17.59
C ASP A 284 5.26 -9.72 -16.04
N VAL A 285 4.32 -10.39 -15.41
CA VAL A 285 4.36 -10.68 -13.97
C VAL A 285 5.21 -11.92 -13.74
N ALA A 286 6.12 -11.85 -12.80
CA ALA A 286 7.00 -12.96 -12.46
C ALA A 286 6.98 -13.24 -10.95
N VAL A 287 6.95 -14.54 -10.60
CA VAL A 287 6.85 -15.02 -9.21
C VAL A 287 7.87 -16.13 -9.02
N TRP A 288 8.87 -15.93 -8.14
CA TRP A 288 9.90 -16.95 -7.90
C TRP A 288 10.54 -16.83 -6.52
N GLY A 289 11.09 -17.92 -6.03
CA GLY A 289 11.87 -17.95 -4.78
C GLY A 289 11.05 -17.69 -3.52
N ASN A 290 9.71 -17.65 -3.61
CA ASN A 290 8.88 -17.42 -2.44
C ASN A 290 8.68 -18.72 -1.64
N GLN A 291 8.56 -18.57 -0.33
CA GLN A 291 8.09 -19.62 0.55
C GLN A 291 6.57 -19.51 0.69
N HIS A 292 5.85 -20.53 0.22
CA HIS A 292 4.40 -20.60 0.35
C HIS A 292 4.02 -21.49 1.53
N GLU A 293 3.33 -20.89 2.51
CA GLU A 293 2.62 -21.62 3.56
C GLU A 293 1.16 -21.83 3.14
N LYS A 294 0.33 -22.37 4.02
CA LYS A 294 -1.07 -22.71 3.76
C LYS A 294 -1.84 -21.59 3.06
N ALA A 295 -2.65 -21.95 2.05
CA ALA A 295 -3.47 -21.02 1.29
C ALA A 295 -4.77 -21.68 0.77
N GLY A 296 -5.75 -20.87 0.36
CA GLY A 296 -6.86 -21.28 -0.48
C GLY A 296 -7.97 -22.09 0.19
N TRP A 297 -8.01 -22.19 1.52
CA TRP A 297 -9.01 -23.00 2.24
C TRP A 297 -10.37 -22.32 2.44
N ASP A 298 -10.45 -21.01 2.22
CA ASP A 298 -11.66 -20.19 2.39
C ASP A 298 -11.73 -19.10 1.32
N PRO A 299 -11.80 -19.47 0.02
CA PRO A 299 -11.77 -18.51 -1.07
C PRO A 299 -13.01 -17.62 -1.10
N LYS A 300 -12.82 -16.31 -1.17
CA LYS A 300 -13.86 -15.28 -1.12
C LYS A 300 -14.11 -14.61 -2.47
N PHE A 301 -14.10 -15.36 -3.56
CA PHE A 301 -14.57 -14.91 -4.87
C PHE A 301 -15.64 -15.85 -5.42
N ALA A 302 -16.42 -15.37 -6.39
CA ALA A 302 -17.55 -16.13 -6.94
C ALA A 302 -17.09 -17.48 -7.52
N GLY A 303 -17.66 -18.57 -7.01
CA GLY A 303 -17.33 -19.94 -7.43
C GLY A 303 -16.10 -20.55 -6.79
N GLY A 304 -15.35 -19.77 -6.00
CA GLY A 304 -14.10 -20.22 -5.38
C GLY A 304 -14.29 -21.42 -4.43
N ASP A 305 -15.32 -21.40 -3.65
CA ASP A 305 -15.69 -22.49 -2.72
C ASP A 305 -16.01 -23.80 -3.44
N MET A 306 -16.70 -23.75 -4.58
CA MET A 306 -16.97 -24.92 -5.42
C MET A 306 -15.69 -25.50 -6.00
N ILE A 307 -14.80 -24.62 -6.49
CA ILE A 307 -13.51 -25.04 -7.03
C ILE A 307 -12.65 -25.67 -5.93
N ALA A 308 -12.55 -25.05 -4.77
CA ALA A 308 -11.79 -25.57 -3.63
C ALA A 308 -12.33 -26.95 -3.21
N LYS A 309 -13.64 -27.10 -3.12
CA LYS A 309 -14.28 -28.40 -2.80
C LYS A 309 -13.93 -29.46 -3.83
N ALA A 310 -13.97 -29.14 -5.11
CA ALA A 310 -13.62 -30.06 -6.20
C ALA A 310 -12.14 -30.48 -6.16
N LEU A 311 -11.27 -29.64 -5.60
CA LEU A 311 -9.83 -29.88 -5.45
C LEU A 311 -9.44 -30.51 -4.09
N GLY A 312 -10.40 -30.93 -3.29
CA GLY A 312 -10.13 -31.60 -2.01
C GLY A 312 -10.07 -30.67 -0.80
N GLY A 313 -10.54 -29.41 -0.92
CA GLY A 313 -10.76 -28.51 0.20
C GLY A 313 -9.94 -27.19 0.18
N SER A 314 -9.02 -27.03 -0.74
CA SER A 314 -8.28 -25.78 -0.88
C SER A 314 -7.88 -25.48 -2.32
N LEU A 315 -7.70 -24.21 -2.63
CA LEU A 315 -7.13 -23.74 -3.89
C LEU A 315 -5.59 -23.80 -3.85
N PRO A 316 -4.94 -23.86 -5.03
CA PRO A 316 -3.50 -23.62 -5.12
C PRO A 316 -3.08 -22.25 -4.55
N PRO A 317 -1.84 -22.12 -4.08
CA PRO A 317 -1.34 -20.86 -3.50
C PRO A 317 -1.32 -19.68 -4.48
N ILE A 318 -1.14 -19.95 -5.77
CA ILE A 318 -1.10 -18.95 -6.83
C ILE A 318 -2.37 -19.04 -7.68
N PHE A 319 -2.98 -17.90 -7.91
CA PHE A 319 -4.19 -17.73 -8.71
C PHE A 319 -3.90 -16.80 -9.90
N TRP A 320 -4.27 -17.23 -11.09
CA TRP A 320 -4.28 -16.41 -12.29
C TRP A 320 -5.67 -16.48 -12.93
N ASP A 321 -6.25 -15.32 -13.25
CA ASP A 321 -7.57 -15.30 -13.90
C ASP A 321 -7.56 -15.70 -15.37
N GLY A 322 -6.37 -15.81 -15.98
CA GLY A 322 -6.20 -16.20 -17.38
C GLY A 322 -6.28 -15.05 -18.37
N ALA A 323 -6.45 -13.81 -17.92
CA ALA A 323 -6.59 -12.64 -18.79
C ALA A 323 -5.44 -12.51 -19.79
N GLY A 324 -5.78 -12.32 -21.08
CA GLY A 324 -4.83 -12.28 -22.18
C GLY A 324 -4.37 -13.66 -22.70
N GLY A 325 -4.80 -14.74 -22.06
CA GLY A 325 -4.52 -16.11 -22.51
C GLY A 325 -3.04 -16.48 -22.47
N GLU A 326 -2.66 -17.53 -23.20
CA GLU A 326 -1.29 -18.08 -23.20
C GLU A 326 -0.22 -17.04 -23.56
N ALA A 327 -0.55 -16.06 -24.40
CA ALA A 327 0.37 -14.98 -24.77
C ALA A 327 0.71 -14.03 -23.61
N ASN A 328 -0.09 -14.05 -22.53
CA ASN A 328 0.09 -13.21 -21.35
C ASN A 328 0.32 -14.04 -20.06
N LYS A 329 0.71 -15.28 -20.21
CA LYS A 329 0.98 -16.18 -19.10
C LYS A 329 2.07 -15.63 -18.19
N PRO A 330 1.83 -15.54 -16.87
CA PRO A 330 2.84 -15.07 -15.93
C PRO A 330 4.00 -16.07 -15.82
N TYR A 331 5.17 -15.59 -15.42
CA TYR A 331 6.34 -16.42 -15.18
C TYR A 331 6.32 -16.93 -13.75
N ILE A 332 6.20 -18.24 -13.55
CA ILE A 332 6.12 -18.86 -12.23
C ILE A 332 7.32 -19.78 -12.02
N GLY A 333 8.23 -19.36 -11.15
CA GLY A 333 9.39 -20.14 -10.75
C GLY A 333 9.21 -20.85 -9.40
N ASP A 334 8.15 -20.56 -8.66
CA ASP A 334 7.83 -21.24 -7.42
C ASP A 334 7.34 -22.67 -7.69
N LEU A 335 7.77 -23.63 -6.89
CA LEU A 335 7.43 -25.05 -7.06
C LEU A 335 6.05 -25.37 -6.45
N VAL A 336 5.05 -24.58 -6.79
CA VAL A 336 3.67 -24.79 -6.35
C VAL A 336 2.70 -24.72 -7.55
N PRO A 337 1.57 -25.41 -7.49
CA PRO A 337 0.59 -25.36 -8.57
C PRO A 337 -0.08 -23.98 -8.67
N VAL A 338 -0.61 -23.68 -9.85
CA VAL A 338 -1.32 -22.44 -10.16
C VAL A 338 -2.75 -22.77 -10.58
N LEU A 339 -3.73 -22.11 -9.97
CA LEU A 339 -5.11 -22.12 -10.46
C LEU A 339 -5.24 -21.11 -11.60
N ASN A 340 -5.61 -21.58 -12.80
CA ASN A 340 -5.94 -20.73 -13.94
C ASN A 340 -7.45 -20.80 -14.22
N LEU A 341 -8.15 -19.67 -14.20
CA LEU A 341 -9.57 -19.61 -14.52
C LEU A 341 -9.85 -19.67 -16.03
N ASN A 342 -8.83 -19.55 -16.87
CA ASN A 342 -8.95 -19.55 -18.33
C ASN A 342 -9.90 -18.48 -18.90
N LEU A 343 -10.00 -17.32 -18.23
CA LEU A 343 -10.79 -16.17 -18.71
C LEU A 343 -9.92 -15.26 -19.58
N ALA A 344 -9.52 -15.76 -20.76
CA ALA A 344 -8.60 -15.07 -21.66
C ALA A 344 -9.13 -13.72 -22.15
N ASP A 345 -10.41 -13.65 -22.49
CA ASP A 345 -11.06 -12.39 -22.83
C ASP A 345 -11.33 -11.58 -21.54
N ILE A 346 -10.87 -10.32 -21.53
CA ILE A 346 -11.07 -9.42 -20.38
C ILE A 346 -12.57 -9.14 -20.11
N ALA A 347 -13.42 -9.25 -21.12
CA ALA A 347 -14.87 -9.10 -20.99
C ALA A 347 -15.58 -10.38 -20.51
N ALA A 348 -14.87 -11.51 -20.43
CA ALA A 348 -15.45 -12.76 -19.97
C ALA A 348 -15.90 -12.65 -18.51
N GLN A 349 -17.07 -13.24 -18.23
CA GLN A 349 -17.63 -13.23 -16.89
C GLN A 349 -17.10 -14.39 -16.06
N PRO A 350 -16.95 -14.23 -14.73
CA PRO A 350 -16.42 -15.29 -13.86
C PRO A 350 -17.22 -16.60 -13.89
N ASP A 351 -18.53 -16.56 -14.15
CA ASP A 351 -19.38 -17.73 -14.27
C ASP A 351 -19.12 -18.58 -15.53
N THR A 352 -18.36 -18.04 -16.49
CA THR A 352 -17.91 -18.78 -17.67
C THR A 352 -16.56 -19.46 -17.50
N ALA A 353 -15.95 -19.34 -16.32
CA ALA A 353 -14.65 -19.92 -16.04
C ALA A 353 -14.63 -21.44 -16.21
N GLN A 354 -13.53 -21.93 -16.76
CA GLN A 354 -13.23 -23.38 -16.87
C GLN A 354 -11.88 -23.63 -16.20
N PRO A 355 -11.83 -23.69 -14.87
CA PRO A 355 -10.59 -23.72 -14.13
C PRO A 355 -9.72 -24.93 -14.46
N THR A 356 -8.44 -24.70 -14.58
CA THR A 356 -7.42 -25.76 -14.69
C THR A 356 -6.33 -25.52 -13.66
N ILE A 357 -5.69 -26.62 -13.22
CA ILE A 357 -4.50 -26.56 -12.39
C ILE A 357 -3.30 -26.68 -13.30
N MET A 358 -2.44 -25.70 -13.24
CA MET A 358 -1.19 -25.70 -14.01
C MET A 358 -0.03 -26.08 -13.09
N PRO A 359 0.87 -26.97 -13.54
CA PRO A 359 2.11 -27.22 -12.82
C PRO A 359 3.02 -25.98 -12.88
N PRO A 360 3.97 -25.85 -11.98
CA PRO A 360 4.98 -24.79 -12.07
C PRO A 360 5.73 -24.89 -13.40
N TRP A 361 6.02 -23.73 -13.98
CA TRP A 361 6.87 -23.68 -15.18
C TRP A 361 7.99 -22.67 -14.94
N MET A 362 9.19 -23.10 -15.12
CA MET A 362 10.37 -22.29 -14.93
C MET A 362 10.79 -21.65 -16.26
N THR A 363 10.87 -20.34 -16.26
CA THR A 363 11.56 -19.57 -17.28
C THR A 363 12.58 -18.66 -16.61
N SER A 364 13.65 -18.34 -17.30
CA SER A 364 14.57 -17.32 -16.80
C SER A 364 13.90 -15.95 -16.92
N VAL A 365 13.91 -15.20 -15.81
CA VAL A 365 13.42 -13.83 -15.77
C VAL A 365 14.60 -12.91 -15.47
N GLU A 366 14.75 -11.86 -16.25
CA GLU A 366 15.69 -10.81 -15.94
C GLU A 366 15.16 -10.00 -14.74
N GLU A 367 15.93 -9.98 -13.68
CA GLU A 367 15.56 -9.20 -12.49
C GLU A 367 15.64 -7.70 -12.79
N LEU A 368 14.59 -6.96 -12.41
CA LEU A 368 14.58 -5.51 -12.52
C LEU A 368 15.68 -4.89 -11.64
N PRO A 369 16.27 -3.77 -12.07
CA PRO A 369 17.27 -3.09 -11.25
C PRO A 369 16.63 -2.56 -9.95
N PRO A 370 17.40 -2.53 -8.84
CA PRO A 370 16.96 -1.91 -7.60
C PRO A 370 16.62 -0.44 -7.78
N VAL A 371 15.60 0.01 -7.05
CA VAL A 371 15.29 1.44 -6.95
C VAL A 371 16.38 2.14 -6.12
N THR A 372 16.90 3.23 -6.64
CA THR A 372 17.89 4.05 -5.94
C THR A 372 17.30 5.43 -5.65
N LEU A 373 17.22 5.78 -4.37
CA LEU A 373 16.78 7.10 -3.91
C LEU A 373 17.97 8.06 -3.77
N PRO A 374 17.75 9.38 -3.80
CA PRO A 374 18.78 10.36 -3.47
C PRO A 374 19.43 10.08 -2.11
N ALA A 375 20.76 10.19 -2.05
CA ALA A 375 21.53 9.89 -0.84
C ALA A 375 21.11 10.73 0.38
N SER A 376 20.60 11.94 0.16
CA SER A 376 20.06 12.81 1.21
C SER A 376 18.85 12.21 1.92
N MET A 377 18.02 11.45 1.22
CA MET A 377 16.87 10.75 1.82
C MET A 377 17.30 9.56 2.67
N GLU A 378 18.30 8.82 2.22
CA GLU A 378 18.88 7.71 2.98
C GLU A 378 19.61 8.17 4.25
N ALA A 379 20.20 9.35 4.22
CA ALA A 379 20.96 9.90 5.35
C ALA A 379 20.09 10.25 6.56
N VAL A 380 18.80 10.55 6.35
CA VAL A 380 17.89 10.98 7.45
C VAL A 380 17.20 9.82 8.17
N VAL A 381 17.39 8.60 7.72
CA VAL A 381 16.81 7.38 8.33
C VAL A 381 17.87 6.51 9.05
N ARG A 382 19.04 7.06 9.30
CA ARG A 382 20.16 6.39 10.00
C ARG A 382 20.24 6.81 11.47
#